data_ef7ac59cd54f76e33829ed7324d3c527
#
_entry.id   ef7ac59cd54f76e33829ed7324d3c527
#
_cell.length_a   1.000
_cell.length_b   1.000
_cell.length_c   1.000
_cell.angle_alpha   90.00
_cell.angle_beta   90.00
_cell.angle_gamma   90.00
#
_symmetry.space_group_name_H-M   'P 1'
#
loop_
_entity.id
_entity.type
_entity.pdbx_description
1 polymer ?
#
loop_
_entity_poly.entity_id
_entity_poly.type
_entity_poly.pdbx_seq_one_letter_code
_entity_poly.pdbx_strand_id
1 'polypeptide(L)'
;MSTDIATNPYKADFPLLASHPELAFLDSAATAQRPAAVLDAQRSFYETMNANPLRGLYQLSVDATQAIEDARAKVARFVGATDPAEVVFTRNASESLNLIAKTLGPTVLHEGDEVCISIMEHHSNLIPWQQVCRAAGARLVYLRPDERGVITDEEIANKIGPRTRIVSVTHVSNVLGVENPVRAIADAAHAQGATVIADAAQSLPHVHVDVRALGVDALAFSAHKLGGPMGIGGLWGTRELLESLPPFLTGGEMIDSVTEDDAVWAPIPEKFEAGTQDAAGIYATGAAIDYICEHGRDELEARERELAACLCEQLQALPFIQIVGPTDPHAHVGAVSFNVEGIHPHDVSSLLDTKDVAIRAGHHCAQPLLTWMGIESCCRASVAFYNDRADIDKLVDGLKFVWEVFHG
;
A
#
# COMPACT_ATOMS: atom_id res chain seq x y z
N MET A 1 -22.85 -13.63 -6.65
CA MET A 1 -23.37 -12.74 -7.71
C MET A 1 -22.36 -12.74 -8.84
N SER A 2 -22.77 -12.43 -10.07
CA SER A 2 -21.85 -12.45 -11.23
C SER A 2 -20.78 -11.34 -11.05
N THR A 3 -19.53 -11.69 -11.17
CA THR A 3 -18.39 -10.75 -11.27
C THR A 3 -18.35 -10.08 -12.66
N ASP A 4 -19.52 -9.84 -13.26
CA ASP A 4 -19.64 -9.28 -14.60
C ASP A 4 -18.96 -7.92 -14.69
N ILE A 5 -17.74 -7.92 -15.27
CA ILE A 5 -16.95 -6.70 -15.49
C ILE A 5 -17.46 -5.83 -16.66
N ALA A 6 -18.45 -6.30 -17.43
CA ALA A 6 -19.08 -5.52 -18.49
C ALA A 6 -20.00 -4.42 -17.93
N THR A 7 -20.45 -4.53 -16.70
CA THR A 7 -21.24 -3.53 -16.00
C THR A 7 -20.48 -2.94 -14.82
N ASN A 8 -20.76 -1.67 -14.50
CA ASN A 8 -20.09 -0.98 -13.41
C ASN A 8 -21.09 -0.33 -12.44
N PRO A 9 -21.50 -1.06 -11.40
CA PRO A 9 -22.46 -0.52 -10.43
C PRO A 9 -21.82 0.52 -9.49
N TYR A 10 -20.49 0.61 -9.44
CA TYR A 10 -19.76 1.45 -8.47
C TYR A 10 -19.33 2.81 -9.02
N LYS A 11 -19.11 2.94 -10.36
CA LYS A 11 -18.49 4.14 -10.98
C LYS A 11 -19.22 5.44 -10.64
N ALA A 12 -20.55 5.39 -10.49
CA ALA A 12 -21.38 6.53 -10.14
C ALA A 12 -21.12 7.08 -8.71
N ASP A 13 -20.62 6.25 -7.81
CA ASP A 13 -20.30 6.64 -6.43
C ASP A 13 -19.03 7.49 -6.34
N PHE A 14 -18.25 7.57 -7.42
CA PHE A 14 -16.99 8.30 -7.49
C PHE A 14 -17.18 9.63 -8.26
N PRO A 15 -17.34 10.77 -7.57
CA PRO A 15 -17.67 12.06 -8.20
C PRO A 15 -16.70 12.49 -9.29
N LEU A 16 -15.40 12.19 -9.16
CA LEU A 16 -14.43 12.50 -10.20
C LEU A 16 -14.71 11.71 -11.48
N LEU A 17 -14.96 10.41 -11.36
CA LEU A 17 -15.25 9.56 -12.52
C LEU A 17 -16.60 9.90 -13.15
N ALA A 18 -17.59 10.23 -12.32
CA ALA A 18 -18.90 10.69 -12.79
C ALA A 18 -18.82 12.01 -13.57
N SER A 19 -17.90 12.92 -13.17
CA SER A 19 -17.66 14.20 -13.87
C SER A 19 -16.77 14.08 -15.11
N HIS A 20 -16.10 12.94 -15.29
CA HIS A 20 -15.24 12.64 -16.45
C HIS A 20 -15.60 11.28 -17.04
N PRO A 21 -16.79 11.13 -17.63
CA PRO A 21 -17.31 9.83 -18.09
C PRO A 21 -16.45 9.17 -19.17
N GLU A 22 -15.68 9.99 -19.92
CA GLU A 22 -14.78 9.49 -20.95
C GLU A 22 -13.43 9.01 -20.41
N LEU A 23 -13.09 9.28 -19.14
CA LEU A 23 -11.80 8.93 -18.58
C LEU A 23 -11.73 7.44 -18.20
N ALA A 24 -10.83 6.70 -18.83
CA ALA A 24 -10.36 5.40 -18.36
C ALA A 24 -9.23 5.63 -17.35
N PHE A 25 -9.57 5.69 -16.05
CA PHE A 25 -8.59 5.88 -14.98
C PHE A 25 -7.96 4.55 -14.59
N LEU A 26 -6.76 4.27 -15.10
CA LEU A 26 -6.02 3.02 -14.91
C LEU A 26 -4.68 3.26 -14.16
N ASP A 27 -4.69 4.15 -13.16
CA ASP A 27 -3.52 4.43 -12.29
C ASP A 27 -3.85 4.27 -10.79
N SER A 28 -4.76 3.35 -10.45
CA SER A 28 -5.22 3.11 -9.08
C SER A 28 -4.12 2.66 -8.12
N ALA A 29 -3.10 1.95 -8.60
CA ALA A 29 -1.93 1.57 -7.80
C ALA A 29 -1.08 2.78 -7.34
N ALA A 30 -1.23 3.96 -7.95
CA ALA A 30 -0.63 5.19 -7.47
C ALA A 30 -1.52 5.89 -6.44
N THR A 31 -2.82 6.02 -6.73
CA THR A 31 -3.85 6.53 -5.81
C THR A 31 -5.23 6.11 -6.33
N ALA A 32 -6.07 5.54 -5.47
CA ALA A 32 -7.45 5.22 -5.83
C ALA A 32 -8.32 6.49 -5.89
N GLN A 33 -9.45 6.45 -6.56
CA GLN A 33 -10.48 7.49 -6.48
C GLN A 33 -11.23 7.41 -5.15
N ARG A 34 -11.91 8.49 -4.75
CA ARG A 34 -12.65 8.59 -3.49
C ARG A 34 -14.14 8.49 -3.78
N PRO A 35 -14.86 7.58 -3.12
CA PRO A 35 -16.31 7.60 -3.18
C PRO A 35 -16.88 8.85 -2.49
N ALA A 36 -18.06 9.27 -2.90
CA ALA A 36 -18.76 10.43 -2.32
C ALA A 36 -18.86 10.33 -0.79
N ALA A 37 -19.15 9.15 -0.26
CA ALA A 37 -19.26 8.91 1.18
C ALA A 37 -17.99 9.33 1.97
N VAL A 38 -16.80 9.16 1.39
CA VAL A 38 -15.52 9.56 2.03
C VAL A 38 -15.35 11.09 1.99
N LEU A 39 -15.69 11.71 0.87
CA LEU A 39 -15.64 13.18 0.74
C LEU A 39 -16.63 13.86 1.67
N ASP A 40 -17.83 13.31 1.77
CA ASP A 40 -18.88 13.81 2.66
C ASP A 40 -18.52 13.61 4.13
N ALA A 41 -17.90 12.48 4.50
CA ALA A 41 -17.42 12.25 5.84
C ALA A 41 -16.35 13.28 6.25
N GLN A 42 -15.35 13.53 5.40
CA GLN A 42 -14.33 14.54 5.68
C GLN A 42 -14.92 15.96 5.82
N ARG A 43 -15.84 16.31 4.94
CA ARG A 43 -16.57 17.58 5.00
C ARG A 43 -17.41 17.69 6.27
N SER A 44 -18.17 16.64 6.58
CA SER A 44 -19.03 16.59 7.76
C SER A 44 -18.24 16.77 9.06
N PHE A 45 -17.04 16.20 9.16
CA PHE A 45 -16.18 16.38 10.33
C PHE A 45 -15.94 17.89 10.60
N TYR A 46 -15.51 18.64 9.58
CA TYR A 46 -15.25 20.07 9.74
C TYR A 46 -16.51 20.89 9.99
N GLU A 47 -17.65 20.50 9.45
CA GLU A 47 -18.91 21.22 9.62
C GLU A 47 -19.58 20.95 10.98
N THR A 48 -19.34 19.78 11.60
CA THR A 48 -20.12 19.34 12.77
C THR A 48 -19.31 18.96 14.01
N MET A 49 -18.02 18.58 13.87
CA MET A 49 -17.19 18.02 14.95
C MET A 49 -15.81 18.69 15.08
N ASN A 50 -15.54 19.77 14.35
CA ASN A 50 -14.22 20.38 14.29
C ASN A 50 -13.77 20.92 15.64
N ALA A 51 -12.99 20.13 16.36
CA ALA A 51 -12.32 20.50 17.61
C ALA A 51 -10.99 19.76 17.74
N ASN A 52 -10.06 20.27 18.57
CA ASN A 52 -8.85 19.55 18.90
C ASN A 52 -9.21 18.30 19.72
N PRO A 53 -8.85 17.08 19.27
CA PRO A 53 -9.13 15.85 19.99
C PRO A 53 -8.27 15.71 21.26
N LEU A 54 -8.55 14.69 22.08
CA LEU A 54 -7.84 14.17 23.24
C LEU A 54 -8.00 15.01 24.52
N ARG A 55 -7.53 16.26 24.57
CA ARG A 55 -7.40 17.00 25.87
C ARG A 55 -8.52 17.98 26.19
N GLY A 56 -9.46 18.19 25.29
CA GLY A 56 -10.59 19.08 25.54
C GLY A 56 -11.66 18.43 26.42
N LEU A 57 -12.17 19.18 27.39
CA LEU A 57 -13.24 18.72 28.31
C LEU A 57 -14.64 19.12 27.85
N TYR A 58 -14.77 19.66 26.64
CA TYR A 58 -16.05 20.08 26.06
C TYR A 58 -16.52 19.11 24.99
N GLN A 59 -17.83 19.03 24.75
CA GLN A 59 -18.46 17.99 23.94
C GLN A 59 -17.83 17.80 22.55
N LEU A 60 -17.59 18.90 21.81
CA LEU A 60 -16.97 18.79 20.47
C LEU A 60 -15.59 18.12 20.49
N SER A 61 -14.77 18.32 21.53
CA SER A 61 -13.48 17.66 21.65
C SER A 61 -13.63 16.18 21.98
N VAL A 62 -14.63 15.81 22.77
CA VAL A 62 -14.98 14.43 23.07
C VAL A 62 -15.46 13.74 21.79
N ASP A 63 -16.33 14.39 21.01
CA ASP A 63 -16.86 13.86 19.74
C ASP A 63 -15.74 13.67 18.71
N ALA A 64 -14.83 14.62 18.58
CA ALA A 64 -13.67 14.52 17.68
C ALA A 64 -12.72 13.36 18.10
N THR A 65 -12.51 13.18 19.41
CA THR A 65 -11.72 12.06 19.94
C THR A 65 -12.39 10.73 19.64
N GLN A 66 -13.69 10.63 19.88
CA GLN A 66 -14.45 9.41 19.60
C GLN A 66 -14.43 9.06 18.12
N ALA A 67 -14.51 10.04 17.23
CA ALA A 67 -14.43 9.83 15.78
C ALA A 67 -13.09 9.21 15.35
N ILE A 68 -11.97 9.62 15.96
CA ILE A 68 -10.64 9.03 15.72
C ILE A 68 -10.61 7.59 16.23
N GLU A 69 -11.07 7.35 17.46
CA GLU A 69 -11.02 6.02 18.08
C GLU A 69 -11.95 5.03 17.38
N ASP A 70 -13.11 5.47 16.91
CA ASP A 70 -14.01 4.65 16.09
C ASP A 70 -13.35 4.27 14.75
N ALA A 71 -12.66 5.20 14.09
CA ALA A 71 -11.91 4.93 12.86
C ALA A 71 -10.74 3.96 13.13
N ARG A 72 -10.01 4.13 14.25
CA ARG A 72 -8.95 3.22 14.68
C ARG A 72 -9.47 1.79 14.88
N ALA A 73 -10.60 1.66 15.55
CA ALA A 73 -11.25 0.37 15.74
C ALA A 73 -11.71 -0.27 14.42
N LYS A 74 -12.14 0.53 13.43
CA LYS A 74 -12.46 0.04 12.07
C LYS A 74 -11.20 -0.47 11.36
N VAL A 75 -10.11 0.30 11.39
CA VAL A 75 -8.82 -0.12 10.83
C VAL A 75 -8.36 -1.43 11.47
N ALA A 76 -8.36 -1.53 12.80
CA ALA A 76 -7.96 -2.74 13.52
C ALA A 76 -8.75 -3.96 13.03
N ARG A 77 -10.08 -3.87 13.01
CA ARG A 77 -10.92 -4.96 12.49
C ARG A 77 -10.65 -5.29 11.03
N PHE A 78 -10.41 -4.27 10.20
CA PHE A 78 -10.19 -4.42 8.77
C PHE A 78 -8.89 -5.17 8.43
N VAL A 79 -7.87 -5.06 9.29
CA VAL A 79 -6.61 -5.81 9.16
C VAL A 79 -6.55 -7.09 10.01
N GLY A 80 -7.66 -7.48 10.66
CA GLY A 80 -7.72 -8.69 11.49
C GLY A 80 -7.07 -8.54 12.88
N ALA A 81 -6.76 -7.32 13.32
CA ALA A 81 -6.27 -7.04 14.67
C ALA A 81 -7.41 -7.07 15.71
N THR A 82 -7.08 -7.41 16.94
CA THR A 82 -8.05 -7.49 18.05
C THR A 82 -8.05 -6.27 18.95
N ASP A 83 -6.94 -5.56 19.01
CA ASP A 83 -6.74 -4.41 19.89
C ASP A 83 -6.53 -3.13 19.05
N PRO A 84 -7.45 -2.16 19.10
CA PRO A 84 -7.27 -0.89 18.39
C PRO A 84 -5.99 -0.13 18.80
N ALA A 85 -5.48 -0.30 20.02
CA ALA A 85 -4.25 0.33 20.47
C ALA A 85 -2.99 -0.14 19.69
N GLU A 86 -3.09 -1.22 18.93
CA GLU A 86 -2.04 -1.71 18.04
C GLU A 86 -1.99 -0.95 16.68
N VAL A 87 -2.91 -0.03 16.45
CA VAL A 87 -2.96 0.79 15.22
C VAL A 87 -2.48 2.21 15.52
N VAL A 88 -1.40 2.62 14.88
CA VAL A 88 -0.82 3.97 14.94
C VAL A 88 -1.14 4.69 13.64
N PHE A 89 -1.77 5.86 13.70
CA PHE A 89 -1.97 6.70 12.53
C PHE A 89 -0.70 7.45 12.14
N THR A 90 -0.45 7.50 10.84
CA THR A 90 0.68 8.17 10.22
C THR A 90 0.19 8.94 8.99
N ARG A 91 1.08 9.66 8.31
CA ARG A 91 0.71 10.37 7.07
C ARG A 91 0.57 9.44 5.86
N ASN A 92 1.21 8.29 5.85
CA ASN A 92 1.19 7.29 4.78
C ASN A 92 2.08 6.08 5.14
N ALA A 93 2.05 5.02 4.34
CA ALA A 93 2.93 3.86 4.50
C ALA A 93 4.42 4.23 4.54
N SER A 94 4.86 5.25 3.81
CA SER A 94 6.26 5.70 3.85
C SER A 94 6.67 6.18 5.24
N GLU A 95 5.81 6.93 5.94
CA GLU A 95 6.08 7.33 7.31
C GLU A 95 6.04 6.14 8.26
N SER A 96 5.08 5.23 8.13
CA SER A 96 5.00 3.99 8.90
C SER A 96 6.27 3.15 8.77
N LEU A 97 6.77 2.96 7.55
CA LEU A 97 8.00 2.20 7.26
C LEU A 97 9.26 2.92 7.75
N ASN A 98 9.29 4.25 7.72
CA ASN A 98 10.37 5.03 8.35
C ASN A 98 10.31 4.95 9.88
N LEU A 99 9.12 5.02 10.47
CA LEU A 99 8.93 4.87 11.90
C LEU A 99 9.52 3.54 12.36
N ILE A 100 9.04 2.42 11.78
CA ILE A 100 9.51 1.11 12.20
C ILE A 100 11.01 0.91 11.93
N ALA A 101 11.52 1.32 10.77
CA ALA A 101 12.92 1.16 10.46
C ALA A 101 13.84 1.94 11.42
N LYS A 102 13.49 3.19 11.73
CA LYS A 102 14.31 4.08 12.54
C LYS A 102 14.18 3.86 14.06
N THR A 103 13.13 3.19 14.49
CA THR A 103 12.97 2.82 15.90
C THR A 103 13.44 1.40 16.18
N LEU A 104 13.06 0.42 15.35
CA LEU A 104 13.45 -0.98 15.51
C LEU A 104 14.92 -1.21 15.17
N GLY A 105 15.40 -0.67 14.03
CA GLY A 105 16.74 -0.94 13.56
C GLY A 105 17.83 -0.63 14.58
N PRO A 106 17.92 0.59 15.14
CA PRO A 106 18.89 0.93 16.19
C PRO A 106 18.75 0.09 17.48
N THR A 107 17.58 -0.50 17.71
CA THR A 107 17.31 -1.33 18.90
C THR A 107 17.85 -2.76 18.75
N VAL A 108 17.81 -3.33 17.53
CA VAL A 108 18.09 -4.76 17.32
C VAL A 108 19.30 -5.06 16.44
N LEU A 109 19.75 -4.10 15.59
CA LEU A 109 20.83 -4.34 14.63
C LEU A 109 22.21 -4.04 15.20
N HIS A 110 23.14 -4.94 14.93
CA HIS A 110 24.56 -4.82 15.22
C HIS A 110 25.40 -5.06 13.96
N GLU A 111 26.70 -4.81 14.05
CA GLU A 111 27.64 -5.06 12.94
C GLU A 111 27.58 -6.52 12.49
N GLY A 112 27.39 -6.75 11.20
CA GLY A 112 27.32 -8.07 10.59
C GLY A 112 25.94 -8.73 10.60
N ASP A 113 24.93 -8.14 11.27
CA ASP A 113 23.54 -8.57 11.17
C ASP A 113 22.97 -8.31 9.77
N GLU A 114 21.83 -8.91 9.49
CA GLU A 114 21.18 -8.84 8.19
C GLU A 114 19.73 -8.35 8.31
N VAL A 115 19.36 -7.45 7.39
CA VAL A 115 17.96 -7.10 7.10
C VAL A 115 17.62 -7.73 5.76
N CYS A 116 16.61 -8.59 5.73
CA CYS A 116 16.14 -9.24 4.50
C CYS A 116 14.93 -8.49 3.95
N ILE A 117 15.00 -8.09 2.68
CA ILE A 117 13.89 -7.43 1.95
C ILE A 117 13.71 -8.10 0.59
N SER A 118 12.58 -7.89 -0.09
CA SER A 118 12.48 -8.34 -1.46
C SER A 118 13.14 -7.35 -2.44
N ILE A 119 13.52 -7.81 -3.63
CA ILE A 119 13.95 -6.90 -4.70
C ILE A 119 12.78 -6.09 -5.26
N MET A 120 11.54 -6.49 -4.96
CA MET A 120 10.30 -5.86 -5.42
C MET A 120 9.86 -4.67 -4.55
N GLU A 121 10.64 -4.30 -3.53
CA GLU A 121 10.22 -3.25 -2.59
C GLU A 121 10.04 -1.90 -3.26
N HIS A 122 8.94 -1.23 -2.88
CA HIS A 122 8.83 0.21 -3.10
C HIS A 122 9.97 0.93 -2.37
N HIS A 123 10.44 2.06 -2.92
CA HIS A 123 11.53 2.84 -2.31
C HIS A 123 11.27 3.17 -0.82
N SER A 124 10.02 3.28 -0.40
CA SER A 124 9.64 3.52 1.00
C SER A 124 9.98 2.36 1.94
N ASN A 125 10.05 1.13 1.43
CA ASN A 125 10.47 -0.06 2.18
C ASN A 125 11.90 -0.53 1.84
N LEU A 126 12.63 0.24 1.10
CA LEU A 126 14.03 -0.01 0.76
C LEU A 126 14.96 1.02 1.41
N ILE A 127 14.72 2.31 1.14
CA ILE A 127 15.65 3.39 1.51
C ILE A 127 15.83 3.51 3.03
N PRO A 128 14.78 3.42 3.87
CA PRO A 128 14.96 3.44 5.31
C PRO A 128 15.90 2.32 5.80
N TRP A 129 15.74 1.10 5.28
CA TRP A 129 16.59 -0.03 5.65
C TRP A 129 18.02 0.13 5.17
N GLN A 130 18.26 0.70 3.98
CA GLN A 130 19.61 1.07 3.53
C GLN A 130 20.32 2.02 4.51
N GLN A 131 19.57 3.03 5.02
CA GLN A 131 20.13 4.00 5.97
C GLN A 131 20.46 3.34 7.32
N VAL A 132 19.53 2.55 7.84
CA VAL A 132 19.69 1.89 9.14
C VAL A 132 20.80 0.83 9.10
N CYS A 133 20.84 -0.01 8.05
CA CYS A 133 21.94 -0.98 7.87
C CYS A 133 23.30 -0.29 7.81
N ARG A 134 23.40 0.80 7.04
CA ARG A 134 24.65 1.58 6.94
C ARG A 134 25.09 2.12 8.31
N ALA A 135 24.16 2.61 9.12
CA ALA A 135 24.45 3.16 10.44
C ALA A 135 24.88 2.06 11.45
N ALA A 136 24.30 0.87 11.35
CA ALA A 136 24.57 -0.25 12.26
C ALA A 136 25.75 -1.15 11.81
N GLY A 137 26.32 -0.96 10.60
CA GLY A 137 27.27 -1.92 10.01
C GLY A 137 26.62 -3.25 9.62
N ALA A 138 25.29 -3.26 9.48
CA ALA A 138 24.51 -4.40 9.02
C ALA A 138 24.40 -4.44 7.49
N ARG A 139 23.85 -5.53 6.91
CA ARG A 139 23.75 -5.73 5.48
C ARG A 139 22.31 -5.92 5.04
N LEU A 140 21.96 -5.42 3.83
CA LEU A 140 20.73 -5.81 3.15
C LEU A 140 20.94 -7.11 2.39
N VAL A 141 20.00 -8.03 2.54
CA VAL A 141 19.88 -9.27 1.77
C VAL A 141 18.57 -9.22 0.98
N TYR A 142 18.61 -9.65 -0.28
CA TYR A 142 17.46 -9.56 -1.16
C TYR A 142 16.89 -10.92 -1.48
N LEU A 143 15.58 -11.09 -1.23
CA LEU A 143 14.75 -12.15 -1.81
C LEU A 143 14.45 -11.79 -3.27
N ARG A 144 14.70 -12.72 -4.19
CA ARG A 144 14.47 -12.53 -5.60
C ARG A 144 13.40 -13.50 -6.12
N PRO A 145 12.42 -13.01 -6.87
CA PRO A 145 11.44 -13.89 -7.48
C PRO A 145 12.07 -14.71 -8.63
N ASP A 146 11.44 -15.81 -8.97
CA ASP A 146 11.72 -16.55 -10.19
C ASP A 146 11.12 -15.83 -11.42
N GLU A 147 11.20 -16.47 -12.61
CA GLU A 147 10.67 -15.94 -13.87
C GLU A 147 9.14 -15.75 -13.86
N ARG A 148 8.44 -16.41 -12.94
CA ARG A 148 6.99 -16.27 -12.73
C ARG A 148 6.64 -15.14 -11.76
N GLY A 149 7.62 -14.42 -11.25
CA GLY A 149 7.42 -13.38 -10.23
C GLY A 149 7.24 -13.94 -8.81
N VAL A 150 7.52 -15.23 -8.56
CA VAL A 150 7.29 -15.90 -7.27
C VAL A 150 8.57 -15.99 -6.46
N ILE A 151 8.52 -15.56 -5.19
CA ILE A 151 9.57 -15.85 -4.20
C ILE A 151 9.37 -17.30 -3.74
N THR A 152 10.30 -18.19 -4.10
CA THR A 152 10.19 -19.63 -3.81
C THR A 152 10.64 -19.97 -2.39
N ASP A 153 10.20 -21.12 -1.87
CA ASP A 153 10.66 -21.65 -0.57
C ASP A 153 12.18 -21.85 -0.54
N GLU A 154 12.80 -22.22 -1.67
CA GLU A 154 14.24 -22.34 -1.80
C GLU A 154 14.94 -20.99 -1.62
N GLU A 155 14.44 -19.94 -2.25
CA GLU A 155 14.96 -18.55 -2.08
C GLU A 155 14.84 -18.08 -0.64
N ILE A 156 13.69 -18.33 0.01
CA ILE A 156 13.45 -18.02 1.41
C ILE A 156 14.49 -18.72 2.30
N ALA A 157 14.65 -20.05 2.14
CA ALA A 157 15.59 -20.85 2.95
C ALA A 157 17.07 -20.45 2.73
N ASN A 158 17.41 -20.01 1.52
CA ASN A 158 18.78 -19.59 1.19
C ASN A 158 19.14 -18.20 1.70
N LYS A 159 18.15 -17.34 1.95
CA LYS A 159 18.38 -15.90 2.28
C LYS A 159 18.08 -15.56 3.73
N ILE A 160 17.14 -16.23 4.37
CA ILE A 160 16.79 -16.00 5.78
C ILE A 160 17.58 -16.99 6.64
N GLY A 161 18.50 -16.48 7.45
CA GLY A 161 19.43 -17.30 8.23
C GLY A 161 19.75 -16.71 9.60
N PRO A 162 20.71 -17.31 10.32
CA PRO A 162 20.99 -16.97 11.73
C PRO A 162 21.42 -15.52 12.00
N ARG A 163 21.81 -14.77 10.95
CA ARG A 163 22.15 -13.35 11.06
C ARG A 163 20.99 -12.43 10.75
N THR A 164 19.88 -12.95 10.20
CA THR A 164 18.69 -12.17 9.90
C THR A 164 18.04 -11.72 11.21
N ARG A 165 17.87 -10.41 11.38
CA ARG A 165 17.19 -9.80 12.52
C ARG A 165 15.86 -9.17 12.15
N ILE A 166 15.75 -8.72 10.92
CA ILE A 166 14.57 -8.05 10.40
C ILE A 166 14.29 -8.58 9.00
N VAL A 167 13.01 -8.85 8.72
CA VAL A 167 12.50 -9.11 7.38
C VAL A 167 11.43 -8.07 7.09
N SER A 168 11.55 -7.33 5.98
CA SER A 168 10.56 -6.33 5.59
C SER A 168 10.22 -6.50 4.12
N VAL A 169 8.99 -6.93 3.84
CA VAL A 169 8.59 -7.32 2.47
C VAL A 169 7.25 -6.72 2.07
N THR A 170 7.15 -6.34 0.80
CA THR A 170 5.86 -5.97 0.22
C THR A 170 4.97 -7.19 0.09
N HIS A 171 3.70 -7.08 0.49
CA HIS A 171 2.74 -8.19 0.37
C HIS A 171 2.28 -8.33 -1.10
N VAL A 172 1.95 -7.22 -1.77
CA VAL A 172 1.67 -7.20 -3.21
C VAL A 172 2.61 -6.22 -3.90
N SER A 173 3.30 -6.68 -4.94
CA SER A 173 4.22 -5.84 -5.71
C SER A 173 3.46 -4.76 -6.50
N ASN A 174 3.85 -3.51 -6.33
CA ASN A 174 3.27 -2.38 -7.07
C ASN A 174 3.70 -2.32 -8.55
N VAL A 175 4.63 -3.16 -8.97
CA VAL A 175 5.11 -3.26 -10.36
C VAL A 175 4.62 -4.55 -11.01
N LEU A 176 4.92 -5.70 -10.39
CA LEU A 176 4.59 -7.00 -10.96
C LEU A 176 3.13 -7.40 -10.73
N GLY A 177 2.44 -6.77 -9.78
CA GLY A 177 1.09 -7.14 -9.38
C GLY A 177 0.99 -8.49 -8.64
N VAL A 178 2.11 -9.12 -8.32
CA VAL A 178 2.14 -10.44 -7.67
C VAL A 178 1.97 -10.33 -6.16
N GLU A 179 1.29 -11.32 -5.60
CA GLU A 179 1.17 -11.52 -4.15
C GLU A 179 2.32 -12.38 -3.64
N ASN A 180 3.08 -11.87 -2.68
CA ASN A 180 4.22 -12.56 -2.09
C ASN A 180 3.81 -13.53 -0.98
N PRO A 181 4.53 -14.65 -0.76
CA PRO A 181 4.22 -15.64 0.26
C PRO A 181 4.63 -15.17 1.66
N VAL A 182 4.01 -14.07 2.13
CA VAL A 182 4.38 -13.39 3.38
C VAL A 182 4.33 -14.34 4.57
N ARG A 183 3.36 -15.26 4.62
CA ARG A 183 3.26 -16.25 5.71
C ARG A 183 4.49 -17.19 5.74
N ALA A 184 4.90 -17.74 4.61
CA ALA A 184 6.07 -18.61 4.55
C ALA A 184 7.36 -17.85 4.91
N ILE A 185 7.47 -16.59 4.46
CA ILE A 185 8.59 -15.70 4.82
C ILE A 185 8.58 -15.43 6.34
N ALA A 186 7.42 -15.17 6.93
CA ALA A 186 7.28 -14.92 8.36
C ALA A 186 7.67 -16.15 9.21
N ASP A 187 7.19 -17.33 8.82
CA ASP A 187 7.54 -18.58 9.52
C ASP A 187 9.05 -18.85 9.50
N ALA A 188 9.70 -18.63 8.33
CA ALA A 188 11.16 -18.79 8.23
C ALA A 188 11.93 -17.73 9.04
N ALA A 189 11.45 -16.49 9.05
CA ALA A 189 12.07 -15.39 9.81
C ALA A 189 11.94 -15.60 11.32
N HIS A 190 10.75 -15.95 11.81
CA HIS A 190 10.51 -16.22 13.23
C HIS A 190 11.30 -17.43 13.73
N ALA A 191 11.54 -18.45 12.89
CA ALA A 191 12.42 -19.56 13.23
C ALA A 191 13.89 -19.11 13.50
N GLN A 192 14.28 -17.93 13.03
CA GLN A 192 15.58 -17.29 13.31
C GLN A 192 15.50 -16.21 14.39
N GLY A 193 14.31 -15.93 14.95
CA GLY A 193 14.07 -14.87 15.91
C GLY A 193 14.06 -13.47 15.29
N ALA A 194 13.81 -13.35 14.00
CA ALA A 194 13.73 -12.09 13.28
C ALA A 194 12.34 -11.48 13.36
N THR A 195 12.23 -10.14 13.40
CA THR A 195 10.99 -9.38 13.33
C THR A 195 10.54 -9.23 11.87
N VAL A 196 9.24 -9.39 11.60
CA VAL A 196 8.66 -9.37 10.25
C VAL A 196 7.73 -8.19 10.05
N ILE A 197 8.00 -7.39 9.03
CA ILE A 197 7.22 -6.23 8.63
C ILE A 197 6.64 -6.46 7.22
N ALA A 198 5.33 -6.23 7.05
CA ALA A 198 4.70 -6.23 5.74
C ALA A 198 4.39 -4.80 5.26
N ASP A 199 4.81 -4.47 4.04
CA ASP A 199 4.26 -3.32 3.31
C ASP A 199 2.96 -3.76 2.61
N ALA A 200 1.83 -3.34 3.16
CA ALA A 200 0.49 -3.64 2.66
C ALA A 200 -0.12 -2.48 1.84
N ALA A 201 0.71 -1.54 1.39
CA ALA A 201 0.21 -0.39 0.63
C ALA A 201 -0.53 -0.77 -0.66
N GLN A 202 -0.18 -1.90 -1.28
CA GLN A 202 -0.88 -2.44 -2.44
C GLN A 202 -1.84 -3.59 -2.08
N SER A 203 -1.57 -4.35 -1.03
CA SER A 203 -2.44 -5.48 -0.70
C SER A 203 -3.73 -5.05 -0.01
N LEU A 204 -3.66 -4.12 0.95
CA LEU A 204 -4.83 -3.74 1.74
C LEU A 204 -6.02 -3.23 0.89
N PRO A 205 -5.82 -2.49 -0.23
CA PRO A 205 -6.90 -2.12 -1.14
C PRO A 205 -7.52 -3.28 -1.92
N HIS A 206 -6.73 -4.32 -2.24
CA HIS A 206 -7.04 -5.27 -3.30
C HIS A 206 -7.29 -6.70 -2.83
N VAL A 207 -6.75 -7.10 -1.67
CA VAL A 207 -6.89 -8.46 -1.13
C VAL A 207 -7.26 -8.47 0.33
N HIS A 208 -7.81 -9.58 0.80
CA HIS A 208 -8.09 -9.76 2.22
C HIS A 208 -6.79 -9.86 3.01
N VAL A 209 -6.54 -8.88 3.88
CA VAL A 209 -5.37 -8.86 4.78
C VAL A 209 -5.82 -9.18 6.21
N ASP A 210 -5.26 -10.24 6.79
CA ASP A 210 -5.37 -10.58 8.21
C ASP A 210 -3.95 -10.73 8.77
N VAL A 211 -3.56 -9.83 9.67
CA VAL A 211 -2.20 -9.76 10.23
C VAL A 211 -1.80 -11.03 10.97
N ARG A 212 -2.77 -11.73 11.56
CA ARG A 212 -2.53 -13.01 12.27
C ARG A 212 -2.35 -14.16 11.29
N ALA A 213 -3.12 -14.18 10.21
CA ALA A 213 -2.96 -15.17 9.15
C ALA A 213 -1.62 -14.99 8.42
N LEU A 214 -1.22 -13.74 8.17
CA LEU A 214 0.10 -13.42 7.62
C LEU A 214 1.25 -13.73 8.58
N GLY A 215 0.99 -13.70 9.90
CA GLY A 215 2.02 -13.96 10.92
C GLY A 215 3.09 -12.89 10.99
N VAL A 216 2.76 -11.63 10.67
CA VAL A 216 3.69 -10.51 10.73
C VAL A 216 3.65 -9.80 12.07
N ASP A 217 4.72 -9.10 12.43
CA ASP A 217 4.82 -8.31 13.67
C ASP A 217 4.40 -6.86 13.47
N ALA A 218 4.51 -6.35 12.24
CA ALA A 218 4.02 -5.03 11.85
C ALA A 218 3.53 -5.01 10.40
N LEU A 219 2.60 -4.08 10.10
CA LEU A 219 2.02 -3.88 8.78
C LEU A 219 1.81 -2.40 8.52
N ALA A 220 2.29 -1.90 7.38
CA ALA A 220 2.17 -0.50 6.96
C ALA A 220 1.18 -0.36 5.79
N PHE A 221 0.36 0.71 5.82
CA PHE A 221 -0.58 1.00 4.73
C PHE A 221 -0.77 2.51 4.48
N SER A 222 -1.38 2.85 3.34
CA SER A 222 -1.77 4.23 2.96
C SER A 222 -3.25 4.29 2.63
N ALA A 223 -3.99 5.18 3.25
CA ALA A 223 -5.43 5.32 3.06
C ALA A 223 -5.80 5.75 1.62
N HIS A 224 -4.97 6.57 0.97
CA HIS A 224 -5.27 7.08 -0.38
C HIS A 224 -5.32 6.00 -1.47
N LYS A 225 -4.83 4.80 -1.22
CA LYS A 225 -4.94 3.66 -2.13
C LYS A 225 -6.21 2.84 -1.85
N LEU A 226 -6.72 2.94 -0.63
CA LEU A 226 -7.95 2.28 -0.16
C LEU A 226 -9.23 3.10 -0.44
N GLY A 227 -9.13 4.19 -1.23
CA GLY A 227 -10.23 5.13 -1.42
C GLY A 227 -10.37 6.19 -0.32
N GLY A 228 -9.49 6.18 0.68
CA GLY A 228 -9.43 7.17 1.74
C GLY A 228 -8.66 8.44 1.35
N PRO A 229 -8.56 9.44 2.25
CA PRO A 229 -7.87 10.69 1.99
C PRO A 229 -6.36 10.52 1.75
N MET A 230 -5.77 11.47 1.03
CA MET A 230 -4.32 11.67 1.02
C MET A 230 -3.86 12.20 2.38
N GLY A 231 -2.62 11.91 2.76
CA GLY A 231 -2.03 12.39 4.00
C GLY A 231 -2.37 11.55 5.24
N ILE A 232 -3.11 10.44 5.06
CA ILE A 232 -3.38 9.45 6.10
C ILE A 232 -2.83 8.09 5.69
N GLY A 233 -2.24 7.40 6.64
CA GLY A 233 -1.84 6.01 6.60
C GLY A 233 -1.83 5.42 8.00
N GLY A 234 -1.32 4.23 8.14
CA GLY A 234 -1.21 3.59 9.44
C GLY A 234 -0.11 2.53 9.49
N LEU A 235 0.31 2.29 10.71
CA LEU A 235 1.12 1.18 11.13
C LEU A 235 0.31 0.35 12.12
N TRP A 236 0.03 -0.90 11.80
CA TRP A 236 -0.31 -1.87 12.80
C TRP A 236 0.98 -2.54 13.28
N GLY A 237 1.08 -2.80 14.57
CA GLY A 237 2.16 -3.60 15.14
C GLY A 237 1.68 -4.35 16.37
N THR A 238 2.26 -5.52 16.63
CA THR A 238 1.95 -6.25 17.86
C THR A 238 2.21 -5.35 19.08
N ARG A 239 1.37 -5.48 20.12
CA ARG A 239 1.52 -4.71 21.37
C ARG A 239 2.95 -4.80 21.90
N GLU A 240 3.50 -6.02 21.95
CA GLU A 240 4.86 -6.29 22.44
C GLU A 240 5.91 -5.50 21.63
N LEU A 241 5.80 -5.50 20.31
CA LEU A 241 6.70 -4.73 19.44
C LEU A 241 6.55 -3.23 19.71
N LEU A 242 5.35 -2.68 19.63
CA LEU A 242 5.13 -1.24 19.80
C LEU A 242 5.55 -0.73 21.19
N GLU A 243 5.30 -1.48 22.26
CA GLU A 243 5.71 -1.12 23.61
C GLU A 243 7.25 -1.11 23.75
N SER A 244 7.96 -2.00 23.04
CA SER A 244 9.44 -2.09 23.09
C SER A 244 10.15 -0.96 22.35
N LEU A 245 9.50 -0.29 21.39
CA LEU A 245 10.12 0.73 20.54
C LEU A 245 10.14 2.11 21.22
N PRO A 246 11.20 2.92 21.01
CA PRO A 246 11.18 4.32 21.38
C PRO A 246 10.21 5.12 20.48
N PRO A 247 9.76 6.32 20.89
CA PRO A 247 8.97 7.18 20.01
C PRO A 247 9.77 7.58 18.77
N PHE A 248 9.07 7.79 17.67
CA PHE A 248 9.66 8.25 16.39
C PHE A 248 9.73 9.77 16.30
N LEU A 249 8.62 10.42 16.59
CA LEU A 249 8.52 11.87 16.71
C LEU A 249 8.21 12.24 18.16
N THR A 250 8.71 13.37 18.61
CA THR A 250 8.47 13.87 19.97
C THR A 250 7.79 15.24 19.92
N GLY A 251 6.91 15.49 20.88
CA GLY A 251 6.15 16.75 20.94
C GLY A 251 4.95 16.67 21.88
N GLY A 252 3.92 17.47 21.62
CA GLY A 252 2.65 17.40 22.35
C GLY A 252 1.88 16.11 22.05
N GLU A 253 0.95 15.76 22.89
CA GLU A 253 0.03 14.61 22.86
C GLU A 253 0.67 13.25 23.17
N MET A 254 1.92 12.99 22.76
CA MET A 254 2.60 11.71 22.87
C MET A 254 3.29 11.46 24.23
N ILE A 255 3.05 12.31 25.22
CA ILE A 255 3.66 12.26 26.56
C ILE A 255 2.60 12.09 27.64
N ASP A 256 2.95 11.38 28.70
CA ASP A 256 2.21 11.34 29.96
C ASP A 256 2.57 12.53 30.85
N SER A 257 3.88 12.73 31.08
CA SER A 257 4.41 13.87 31.84
C SER A 257 5.76 14.35 31.30
N VAL A 258 6.06 15.64 31.54
CA VAL A 258 7.31 16.29 31.12
C VAL A 258 7.84 17.12 32.27
N THR A 259 9.15 17.03 32.52
CA THR A 259 9.90 17.91 33.41
C THR A 259 10.87 18.79 32.61
N GLU A 260 11.70 19.58 33.26
CA GLU A 260 12.75 20.37 32.60
C GLU A 260 13.80 19.51 31.92
N ASP A 261 14.05 18.29 32.46
CA ASP A 261 15.16 17.44 32.05
C ASP A 261 14.71 16.13 31.39
N ASP A 262 13.45 15.69 31.55
CA ASP A 262 13.01 14.36 31.10
C ASP A 262 11.51 14.33 30.78
N ALA A 263 11.08 13.26 30.06
CA ALA A 263 9.69 13.02 29.69
C ALA A 263 9.31 11.55 29.85
N VAL A 264 8.10 11.30 30.31
CA VAL A 264 7.45 9.98 30.31
C VAL A 264 6.51 9.93 29.11
N TRP A 265 6.66 8.87 28.31
CA TRP A 265 5.87 8.69 27.10
C TRP A 265 4.45 8.22 27.45
N ALA A 266 3.49 8.64 26.66
CA ALA A 266 2.13 8.09 26.69
C ALA A 266 2.15 6.57 26.36
N PRO A 267 1.11 5.81 26.72
CA PRO A 267 0.90 4.46 26.21
C PRO A 267 0.82 4.43 24.66
N ILE A 268 0.80 3.25 24.09
CA ILE A 268 0.45 3.06 22.69
C ILE A 268 -1.08 3.27 22.53
N PRO A 269 -1.55 3.82 21.42
CA PRO A 269 -0.80 4.27 20.23
C PRO A 269 -0.24 5.70 20.35
N GLU A 270 -0.68 6.50 21.31
CA GLU A 270 -0.37 7.93 21.44
C GLU A 270 1.14 8.20 21.48
N LYS A 271 1.94 7.29 22.04
CA LYS A 271 3.42 7.36 22.03
C LYS A 271 4.00 7.69 20.64
N PHE A 272 3.33 7.29 19.56
CA PHE A 272 3.79 7.48 18.19
C PHE A 272 3.03 8.58 17.43
N GLU A 273 2.01 9.20 18.04
CA GLU A 273 1.12 10.18 17.40
C GLU A 273 1.38 11.61 17.95
N ALA A 274 2.59 12.10 17.70
CA ALA A 274 2.99 13.42 18.17
C ALA A 274 2.29 14.56 17.42
N GLY A 275 1.76 15.55 18.17
CA GLY A 275 1.08 16.73 17.65
C GLY A 275 -0.38 16.47 17.27
N THR A 276 -1.10 17.55 16.92
CA THR A 276 -2.51 17.44 16.52
C THR A 276 -2.64 16.59 15.25
N GLN A 277 -3.38 15.49 15.36
CA GLN A 277 -3.62 14.57 14.25
C GLN A 277 -4.63 15.15 13.25
N ASP A 278 -4.59 14.68 12.00
CA ASP A 278 -5.62 14.98 11.00
C ASP A 278 -6.90 14.16 11.28
N ALA A 279 -7.67 14.62 12.26
CA ALA A 279 -8.89 13.97 12.73
C ALA A 279 -9.92 13.79 11.59
N ALA A 280 -10.05 14.78 10.70
CA ALA A 280 -10.97 14.72 9.56
C ALA A 280 -10.55 13.62 8.55
N GLY A 281 -9.25 13.53 8.26
CA GLY A 281 -8.71 12.49 7.38
C GLY A 281 -8.81 11.09 7.99
N ILE A 282 -8.56 10.96 9.30
CA ILE A 282 -8.72 9.69 10.02
C ILE A 282 -10.19 9.24 10.00
N TYR A 283 -11.11 10.14 10.33
CA TYR A 283 -12.55 9.86 10.28
C TYR A 283 -13.01 9.43 8.89
N ALA A 284 -12.58 10.14 7.84
CA ALA A 284 -12.89 9.79 6.46
C ALA A 284 -12.22 8.46 6.01
N THR A 285 -11.09 8.07 6.61
CA THR A 285 -10.50 6.73 6.38
C THR A 285 -11.41 5.64 6.95
N GLY A 286 -12.04 5.88 8.10
CA GLY A 286 -13.09 5.01 8.63
C GLY A 286 -14.28 4.85 7.69
N ALA A 287 -14.70 5.93 7.02
CA ALA A 287 -15.77 5.89 6.01
C ALA A 287 -15.36 5.11 4.74
N ALA A 288 -14.09 5.14 4.34
CA ALA A 288 -13.60 4.33 3.23
C ALA A 288 -13.67 2.82 3.54
N ILE A 289 -13.34 2.44 4.76
CA ILE A 289 -13.47 1.06 5.24
C ILE A 289 -14.94 0.63 5.28
N ASP A 290 -15.83 1.48 5.80
CA ASP A 290 -17.26 1.19 5.82
C ASP A 290 -17.79 0.95 4.40
N TYR A 291 -17.44 1.82 3.44
CA TYR A 291 -17.82 1.69 2.04
C TYR A 291 -17.41 0.32 1.46
N ILE A 292 -16.17 -0.11 1.68
CA ILE A 292 -15.67 -1.41 1.21
C ILE A 292 -16.43 -2.57 1.88
N CYS A 293 -16.66 -2.48 3.19
CA CYS A 293 -17.37 -3.52 3.94
C CYS A 293 -18.85 -3.64 3.53
N GLU A 294 -19.52 -2.51 3.28
CA GLU A 294 -20.92 -2.47 2.85
C GLU A 294 -21.12 -3.07 1.46
N HIS A 295 -20.16 -2.94 0.56
CA HIS A 295 -20.21 -3.53 -0.78
C HIS A 295 -19.71 -4.98 -0.85
N GLY A 296 -19.19 -5.52 0.26
CA GLY A 296 -18.68 -6.89 0.33
C GLY A 296 -17.23 -7.00 -0.17
N ARG A 297 -16.30 -7.09 0.76
CA ARG A 297 -14.85 -7.14 0.48
C ARG A 297 -14.49 -8.26 -0.51
N ASP A 298 -15.04 -9.44 -0.32
CA ASP A 298 -14.77 -10.61 -1.18
C ASP A 298 -15.30 -10.41 -2.61
N GLU A 299 -16.45 -9.72 -2.75
CA GLU A 299 -17.03 -9.41 -4.06
C GLU A 299 -16.19 -8.38 -4.81
N LEU A 300 -15.69 -7.35 -4.11
CA LEU A 300 -14.81 -6.33 -4.69
C LEU A 300 -13.46 -6.95 -5.11
N GLU A 301 -12.86 -7.78 -4.26
CA GLU A 301 -11.62 -8.51 -4.58
C GLU A 301 -11.80 -9.42 -5.80
N ALA A 302 -12.86 -10.21 -5.85
CA ALA A 302 -13.13 -11.10 -6.98
C ALA A 302 -13.27 -10.31 -8.29
N ARG A 303 -13.97 -9.18 -8.24
CA ARG A 303 -14.11 -8.29 -9.41
C ARG A 303 -12.76 -7.71 -9.86
N GLU A 304 -11.93 -7.25 -8.94
CA GLU A 304 -10.61 -6.69 -9.27
C GLU A 304 -9.67 -7.75 -9.86
N ARG A 305 -9.71 -8.98 -9.35
CA ARG A 305 -8.94 -10.10 -9.92
C ARG A 305 -9.38 -10.40 -11.36
N GLU A 306 -10.68 -10.38 -11.64
CA GLU A 306 -11.20 -10.57 -13.00
C GLU A 306 -10.81 -9.42 -13.93
N LEU A 307 -10.88 -8.16 -13.46
CA LEU A 307 -10.42 -6.99 -14.20
C LEU A 307 -8.91 -7.05 -14.50
N ALA A 308 -8.09 -7.44 -13.53
CA ALA A 308 -6.65 -7.56 -13.71
C ALA A 308 -6.29 -8.68 -14.70
N ALA A 309 -6.96 -9.83 -14.60
CA ALA A 309 -6.80 -10.94 -15.56
C ALA A 309 -7.20 -10.50 -16.97
N CYS A 310 -8.36 -9.90 -17.14
CA CYS A 310 -8.83 -9.37 -18.42
C CYS A 310 -7.83 -8.35 -19.00
N LEU A 311 -7.33 -7.42 -18.18
CA LEU A 311 -6.31 -6.44 -18.58
C LEU A 311 -5.05 -7.14 -19.11
N CYS A 312 -4.53 -8.12 -18.40
CA CYS A 312 -3.34 -8.88 -18.81
C CYS A 312 -3.58 -9.63 -20.13
N GLU A 313 -4.70 -10.35 -20.26
CA GLU A 313 -5.08 -11.06 -21.50
C GLU A 313 -5.17 -10.14 -22.72
N GLN A 314 -5.83 -8.98 -22.55
CA GLN A 314 -6.00 -8.02 -23.63
C GLN A 314 -4.67 -7.38 -24.06
N LEU A 315 -3.78 -7.09 -23.10
CA LEU A 315 -2.43 -6.60 -23.41
C LEU A 315 -1.61 -7.65 -24.14
N GLN A 316 -1.66 -8.92 -23.73
CA GLN A 316 -0.95 -10.04 -24.40
C GLN A 316 -1.46 -10.32 -25.80
N ALA A 317 -2.71 -10.00 -26.10
CA ALA A 317 -3.27 -10.17 -27.43
C ALA A 317 -2.70 -9.17 -28.47
N LEU A 318 -2.00 -8.12 -28.01
CA LEU A 318 -1.34 -7.15 -28.87
C LEU A 318 0.10 -7.60 -29.17
N PRO A 319 0.46 -7.88 -30.45
CA PRO A 319 1.74 -8.48 -30.80
C PRO A 319 2.97 -7.62 -30.51
N PHE A 320 2.76 -6.33 -30.26
CA PHE A 320 3.80 -5.34 -29.96
C PHE A 320 3.91 -5.02 -28.48
N ILE A 321 3.19 -5.73 -27.60
CA ILE A 321 3.23 -5.56 -26.15
C ILE A 321 4.10 -6.66 -25.53
N GLN A 322 4.99 -6.24 -24.63
CA GLN A 322 5.76 -7.10 -23.76
C GLN A 322 5.31 -6.90 -22.32
N ILE A 323 4.77 -7.95 -21.68
CA ILE A 323 4.43 -7.92 -20.25
C ILE A 323 5.72 -7.87 -19.42
N VAL A 324 5.76 -7.03 -18.40
CA VAL A 324 6.83 -6.94 -17.41
C VAL A 324 6.38 -7.69 -16.15
N GLY A 325 6.88 -8.89 -15.97
CA GLY A 325 6.50 -9.79 -14.88
C GLY A 325 5.83 -11.07 -15.38
N PRO A 326 4.97 -11.70 -14.56
CA PRO A 326 4.33 -12.94 -14.92
C PRO A 326 3.39 -12.78 -16.12
N THR A 327 3.36 -13.81 -16.95
CA THR A 327 2.46 -13.88 -18.12
C THR A 327 1.15 -14.64 -17.82
N ASP A 328 1.02 -15.23 -16.64
CA ASP A 328 -0.26 -15.78 -16.18
C ASP A 328 -1.21 -14.64 -15.82
N PRO A 329 -2.35 -14.47 -16.51
CA PRO A 329 -3.31 -13.40 -16.22
C PRO A 329 -3.82 -13.42 -14.77
N HIS A 330 -3.95 -14.61 -14.19
CA HIS A 330 -4.47 -14.76 -12.82
C HIS A 330 -3.41 -14.54 -11.72
N ALA A 331 -2.15 -14.31 -12.08
CA ALA A 331 -1.10 -13.96 -11.13
C ALA A 331 -1.15 -12.49 -10.70
N HIS A 332 -1.94 -11.65 -11.38
CA HIS A 332 -1.98 -10.21 -11.15
C HIS A 332 -3.04 -9.79 -10.16
N VAL A 333 -2.66 -8.90 -9.24
CA VAL A 333 -3.53 -8.21 -8.30
C VAL A 333 -3.50 -6.71 -8.62
N GLY A 334 -4.57 -6.19 -9.21
CA GLY A 334 -4.78 -4.77 -9.47
C GLY A 334 -3.87 -4.11 -10.51
N ALA A 335 -2.64 -4.58 -10.74
CA ALA A 335 -1.66 -3.91 -11.59
C ALA A 335 -1.02 -4.86 -12.62
N VAL A 336 -0.87 -4.37 -13.86
CA VAL A 336 -0.13 -5.03 -14.95
C VAL A 336 0.87 -4.04 -15.54
N SER A 337 2.15 -4.39 -15.51
CA SER A 337 3.22 -3.60 -16.12
C SER A 337 3.57 -4.16 -17.50
N PHE A 338 3.90 -3.27 -18.44
CA PHE A 338 4.19 -3.66 -19.82
C PHE A 338 5.06 -2.62 -20.54
N ASN A 339 5.65 -3.02 -21.66
CA ASN A 339 6.30 -2.13 -22.60
C ASN A 339 5.72 -2.32 -24.02
N VAL A 340 5.76 -1.23 -24.80
CA VAL A 340 5.46 -1.24 -26.23
C VAL A 340 6.77 -1.32 -27.00
N GLU A 341 6.88 -2.25 -27.92
CA GLU A 341 8.12 -2.49 -28.68
C GLU A 341 8.60 -1.20 -29.39
N GLY A 342 9.86 -0.82 -29.12
CA GLY A 342 10.48 0.34 -29.76
C GLY A 342 9.96 1.71 -29.35
N ILE A 343 9.01 1.81 -28.39
CA ILE A 343 8.43 3.09 -27.97
C ILE A 343 8.72 3.32 -26.48
N HIS A 344 9.22 4.52 -26.15
CA HIS A 344 9.53 4.87 -24.77
C HIS A 344 8.24 4.97 -23.93
N PRO A 345 8.18 4.42 -22.69
CA PRO A 345 6.99 4.45 -21.85
C PRO A 345 6.35 5.81 -21.62
N HIS A 346 7.16 6.88 -21.53
CA HIS A 346 6.63 8.24 -21.39
C HIS A 346 5.86 8.70 -22.63
N ASP A 347 6.31 8.33 -23.83
CA ASP A 347 5.62 8.68 -25.07
C ASP A 347 4.30 7.91 -25.17
N VAL A 348 4.30 6.62 -24.76
CA VAL A 348 3.08 5.81 -24.66
C VAL A 348 2.07 6.47 -23.73
N SER A 349 2.48 6.81 -22.51
CA SER A 349 1.58 7.44 -21.51
C SER A 349 1.07 8.80 -21.98
N SER A 350 1.92 9.62 -22.62
CA SER A 350 1.55 10.96 -23.12
C SER A 350 0.54 10.90 -24.28
N LEU A 351 0.70 9.92 -25.19
CA LEU A 351 -0.25 9.72 -26.27
C LEU A 351 -1.59 9.14 -25.80
N LEU A 352 -1.55 8.22 -24.82
CA LEU A 352 -2.75 7.66 -24.21
C LEU A 352 -3.58 8.74 -23.49
N ASP A 353 -2.93 9.71 -22.84
CA ASP A 353 -3.62 10.84 -22.21
C ASP A 353 -4.45 11.64 -23.23
N THR A 354 -3.99 11.79 -24.49
CA THR A 354 -4.76 12.43 -25.57
C THR A 354 -6.03 11.66 -25.97
N LYS A 355 -6.17 10.44 -25.46
CA LYS A 355 -7.33 9.53 -25.66
C LYS A 355 -8.12 9.33 -24.37
N ASP A 356 -7.93 10.18 -23.37
CA ASP A 356 -8.54 10.07 -22.05
C ASP A 356 -8.26 8.71 -21.37
N VAL A 357 -7.03 8.18 -21.51
CA VAL A 357 -6.56 6.97 -20.83
C VAL A 357 -5.41 7.32 -19.91
N ALA A 358 -5.63 7.24 -18.61
CA ALA A 358 -4.63 7.56 -17.60
C ALA A 358 -3.91 6.28 -17.13
N ILE A 359 -2.64 6.14 -17.48
CA ILE A 359 -1.71 5.13 -16.96
C ILE A 359 -0.44 5.80 -16.42
N ARG A 360 0.40 5.03 -15.78
CA ARG A 360 1.70 5.52 -15.31
C ARG A 360 2.86 4.96 -16.13
N ALA A 361 3.91 5.78 -16.29
CA ALA A 361 5.18 5.39 -16.91
C ALA A 361 6.36 5.71 -16.00
N GLY A 362 7.41 4.89 -16.01
CA GLY A 362 8.66 5.10 -15.28
C GLY A 362 9.12 3.91 -14.45
N HIS A 363 9.80 4.18 -13.31
CA HIS A 363 10.33 3.14 -12.42
C HIS A 363 9.34 2.68 -11.34
N HIS A 364 8.20 3.33 -11.20
CA HIS A 364 7.16 3.06 -10.20
C HIS A 364 7.67 2.97 -8.76
N CYS A 365 8.73 3.75 -8.44
CA CYS A 365 9.43 3.72 -7.15
C CYS A 365 9.98 2.34 -6.75
N ALA A 366 10.33 1.49 -7.74
CA ALA A 366 10.94 0.17 -7.55
C ALA A 366 12.12 -0.03 -8.53
N GLN A 367 12.99 0.98 -8.65
CA GLN A 367 14.10 0.99 -9.59
C GLN A 367 15.02 -0.23 -9.48
N PRO A 368 15.39 -0.75 -8.28
CA PRO A 368 16.21 -1.96 -8.20
C PRO A 368 15.59 -3.20 -8.83
N LEU A 369 14.26 -3.37 -8.75
CA LEU A 369 13.56 -4.44 -9.44
C LEU A 369 13.74 -4.34 -10.96
N LEU A 370 13.45 -3.18 -11.55
CA LEU A 370 13.56 -2.99 -13.00
C LEU A 370 15.02 -3.15 -13.46
N THR A 371 15.98 -2.64 -12.72
CA THR A 371 17.41 -2.82 -13.01
C THR A 371 17.80 -4.30 -12.98
N TRP A 372 17.31 -5.05 -11.98
CA TRP A 372 17.55 -6.49 -11.87
C TRP A 372 16.93 -7.28 -13.06
N MET A 373 15.76 -6.84 -13.53
CA MET A 373 15.10 -7.41 -14.73
C MET A 373 15.74 -6.95 -16.04
N GLY A 374 16.72 -6.05 -16.04
CA GLY A 374 17.32 -5.46 -17.24
C GLY A 374 16.41 -4.48 -17.98
N ILE A 375 15.44 -3.89 -17.28
CA ILE A 375 14.45 -2.95 -17.82
C ILE A 375 14.74 -1.55 -17.29
N GLU A 376 14.81 -0.56 -18.19
CA GLU A 376 15.06 0.84 -17.79
C GLU A 376 13.82 1.49 -17.19
N SER A 377 12.67 1.33 -17.84
CA SER A 377 11.37 1.84 -17.39
C SER A 377 10.23 1.03 -18.04
N CYS A 378 9.03 1.13 -17.48
CA CYS A 378 7.85 0.49 -18.07
C CYS A 378 6.59 1.34 -17.90
N CYS A 379 5.55 1.04 -18.68
CA CYS A 379 4.18 1.44 -18.44
C CYS A 379 3.57 0.53 -17.37
N ARG A 380 2.61 1.06 -16.62
CA ARG A 380 1.78 0.29 -15.70
C ARG A 380 0.34 0.75 -15.81
N ALA A 381 -0.55 -0.16 -16.17
CA ALA A 381 -1.98 0.03 -16.00
C ALA A 381 -2.43 -0.67 -14.71
N SER A 382 -3.27 -0.01 -13.93
CA SER A 382 -3.78 -0.57 -12.67
C SER A 382 -5.26 -0.27 -12.48
N VAL A 383 -6.01 -1.34 -12.25
CA VAL A 383 -7.45 -1.32 -12.07
C VAL A 383 -7.82 -1.29 -10.59
N ALA A 384 -9.06 -0.88 -10.32
CA ALA A 384 -9.75 -1.07 -9.06
C ALA A 384 -11.21 -1.45 -9.36
N PHE A 385 -11.97 -1.86 -8.35
CA PHE A 385 -13.33 -2.36 -8.51
C PHE A 385 -14.29 -1.39 -9.23
N TYR A 386 -13.98 -0.09 -9.28
CA TYR A 386 -14.76 0.93 -10.01
C TYR A 386 -14.41 1.01 -11.51
N ASN A 387 -13.48 0.21 -12.00
CA ASN A 387 -13.25 0.05 -13.44
C ASN A 387 -14.18 -0.99 -14.05
N ASP A 388 -14.25 -0.99 -15.38
CA ASP A 388 -15.01 -1.94 -16.17
C ASP A 388 -14.28 -2.36 -17.45
N ARG A 389 -14.88 -3.26 -18.20
CA ARG A 389 -14.33 -3.74 -19.45
C ARG A 389 -14.11 -2.63 -20.47
N ALA A 390 -14.99 -1.61 -20.50
CA ALA A 390 -14.86 -0.48 -21.43
C ALA A 390 -13.61 0.35 -21.19
N ASP A 391 -13.18 0.50 -19.91
CA ASP A 391 -11.91 1.17 -19.56
C ASP A 391 -10.71 0.39 -20.15
N ILE A 392 -10.74 -0.95 -20.11
CA ILE A 392 -9.69 -1.82 -20.66
C ILE A 392 -9.70 -1.78 -22.20
N ASP A 393 -10.87 -1.88 -22.82
CA ASP A 393 -11.01 -1.80 -24.29
C ASP A 393 -10.50 -0.45 -24.82
N LYS A 394 -10.76 0.65 -24.09
CA LYS A 394 -10.24 1.99 -24.42
C LYS A 394 -8.70 2.06 -24.34
N LEU A 395 -8.09 1.42 -23.35
CA LEU A 395 -6.62 1.29 -23.28
C LEU A 395 -6.08 0.52 -24.50
N VAL A 396 -6.69 -0.60 -24.85
CA VAL A 396 -6.30 -1.42 -26.01
C VAL A 396 -6.36 -0.63 -27.32
N ASP A 397 -7.42 0.12 -27.53
CA ASP A 397 -7.57 0.96 -28.74
C ASP A 397 -6.60 2.14 -28.72
N GLY A 398 -6.35 2.72 -27.55
CA GLY A 398 -5.30 3.73 -27.36
C GLY A 398 -3.91 3.20 -27.67
N LEU A 399 -3.57 1.97 -27.27
CA LEU A 399 -2.27 1.34 -27.57
C LEU A 399 -2.11 1.06 -29.06
N LYS A 400 -3.17 0.61 -29.77
CA LYS A 400 -3.16 0.49 -31.23
C LYS A 400 -2.89 1.82 -31.90
N PHE A 401 -3.55 2.89 -31.45
CA PHE A 401 -3.29 4.25 -31.93
C PHE A 401 -1.84 4.68 -31.69
N VAL A 402 -1.28 4.43 -30.49
CA VAL A 402 0.12 4.72 -30.18
C VAL A 402 1.04 3.99 -31.17
N TRP A 403 0.76 2.70 -31.41
CA TRP A 403 1.55 1.89 -32.36
C TRP A 403 1.51 2.45 -33.78
N GLU A 404 0.34 2.86 -34.28
CA GLU A 404 0.15 3.47 -35.58
C GLU A 404 0.92 4.80 -35.74
N VAL A 405 0.94 5.63 -34.71
CA VAL A 405 1.67 6.93 -34.73
C VAL A 405 3.18 6.73 -34.97
N PHE A 406 3.75 5.65 -34.47
CA PHE A 406 5.22 5.40 -34.59
C PHE A 406 5.59 4.51 -35.78
N HIS A 407 4.66 3.72 -36.32
CA HIS A 407 4.94 2.71 -37.36
C HIS A 407 4.09 2.88 -38.63
N GLY A 408 3.09 3.76 -38.66
CA GLY A 408 2.30 4.11 -39.83
C GLY A 408 2.91 5.25 -40.56
#